data_78f51ca5875e1082805472c2c627f16c
#
_entry.id   78f51ca5875e1082805472c2c627f16c
#
_cell.length_a   1.000
_cell.length_b   1.000
_cell.length_c   1.000
_cell.angle_alpha   90.00
_cell.angle_beta   90.00
_cell.angle_gamma   90.00
#
_symmetry.space_group_name_H-M   'P 1'
#
loop_
_entity.id
_entity.type
_entity.pdbx_description
1 polymer ?
#
loop_
_entity_poly.entity_id
_entity_poly.type
_entity_poly.pdbx_seq_one_letter_code
_entity_poly.pdbx_strand_id
1 'polypeptide(L)'
;GFIPRTYAADNDPLDVLVLCSEQIQPMSIVECYPIGVISMLDNGAPDDKIISIPFNDPTYNTYKDISQLPTHVFDEMKHFFSVYKTLEEKETAIDEVKGVLDAVSIIEDSIRAYEEKFSKK
;
A
#
# COMPACT_ATOMS: atom_id res chain seq x y z
N GLY A 1 5.68 -2.39 4.77
CA GLY A 1 6.21 -3.52 4.01
C GLY A 1 6.21 -3.30 2.51
N PHE A 2 6.50 -4.32 1.77
CA PHE A 2 6.48 -4.26 0.31
C PHE A 2 6.00 -5.58 -0.28
N ILE A 3 5.56 -5.53 -1.53
CA ILE A 3 5.13 -6.70 -2.27
C ILE A 3 6.32 -7.21 -3.09
N PRO A 4 6.80 -8.45 -2.88
CA PRO A 4 7.91 -9.00 -3.65
C PRO A 4 7.58 -9.10 -5.15
N ARG A 5 8.61 -9.03 -5.98
CA ARG A 5 8.50 -9.14 -7.43
C ARG A 5 7.59 -8.09 -8.05
N THR A 6 7.65 -6.88 -7.50
CA THR A 6 6.97 -5.71 -8.07
C THR A 6 7.99 -4.60 -8.33
N TYR A 7 7.68 -3.75 -9.30
CA TYR A 7 8.51 -2.62 -9.69
C TYR A 7 7.61 -1.43 -9.93
N ALA A 8 7.64 -0.50 -9.00
CA ALA A 8 6.77 0.66 -9.01
C ALA A 8 7.39 1.85 -9.76
N ALA A 9 6.62 2.91 -9.91
CA ALA A 9 7.05 4.10 -10.65
C ALA A 9 8.27 4.78 -10.03
N ASP A 10 8.52 4.60 -8.74
CA ASP A 10 9.69 5.14 -8.04
C ASP A 10 10.93 4.26 -8.14
N ASN A 11 10.90 3.22 -8.98
CA ASN A 11 11.97 2.25 -9.20
C ASN A 11 12.25 1.32 -8.00
N ASP A 12 11.33 1.26 -7.05
CA ASP A 12 11.41 0.39 -5.88
C ASP A 12 10.26 -0.62 -5.88
N PRO A 13 10.32 -1.67 -5.04
CA PRO A 13 9.16 -2.54 -4.85
C PRO A 13 7.94 -1.74 -4.40
N LEU A 14 6.76 -2.24 -4.76
CA LEU A 14 5.51 -1.58 -4.40
C LEU A 14 5.27 -1.68 -2.89
N ASP A 15 5.10 -0.54 -2.24
CA ASP A 15 4.87 -0.46 -0.80
C ASP A 15 3.45 -0.90 -0.43
N VAL A 16 3.34 -1.54 0.72
CA VAL A 16 2.06 -1.97 1.27
C VAL A 16 1.97 -1.63 2.75
N LEU A 17 0.82 -1.11 3.16
CA LEU A 17 0.45 -0.94 4.56
C LEU A 17 -0.49 -2.08 4.93
N VAL A 18 -0.15 -2.84 5.96
CA VAL A 18 -0.93 -3.98 6.41
C VAL A 18 -1.71 -3.58 7.66
N LEU A 19 -3.03 -3.62 7.57
CA LEU A 19 -3.93 -3.38 8.70
C LEU A 19 -4.15 -4.70 9.43
N CYS A 20 -3.66 -4.81 10.65
CA CYS A 20 -3.77 -6.04 11.43
C CYS A 20 -3.98 -5.72 12.90
N SER A 21 -4.61 -6.66 13.60
CA SER A 21 -4.88 -6.52 15.04
C SER A 21 -3.70 -6.94 15.91
N GLU A 22 -2.73 -7.65 15.33
CA GLU A 22 -1.55 -8.12 16.04
C GLU A 22 -0.28 -7.58 15.39
N GLN A 23 0.76 -7.44 16.18
CA GLN A 23 2.05 -7.01 15.68
C GLN A 23 2.69 -8.13 14.86
N ILE A 24 3.14 -7.78 13.67
CA ILE A 24 3.83 -8.70 12.77
C ILE A 24 5.33 -8.52 12.97
N GLN A 25 6.04 -9.63 13.14
CA GLN A 25 7.49 -9.57 13.30
C GLN A 25 8.17 -9.09 12.02
N PRO A 26 9.22 -8.28 12.12
CA PRO A 26 10.00 -7.86 10.95
C PRO A 26 10.50 -9.04 10.12
N MET A 27 10.57 -8.86 8.81
CA MET A 27 11.02 -9.88 7.85
C MET A 27 10.08 -11.06 7.67
N SER A 28 8.88 -10.99 8.23
CA SER A 28 7.85 -12.03 8.04
C SER A 28 7.17 -11.87 6.67
N ILE A 29 6.78 -13.01 6.11
CA ILE A 29 5.92 -13.07 4.92
C ILE A 29 4.49 -13.28 5.39
N VAL A 30 3.59 -12.36 4.99
CA VAL A 30 2.19 -12.40 5.39
C VAL A 30 1.31 -12.43 4.17
N GLU A 31 0.40 -13.39 4.11
CA GLU A 31 -0.59 -13.45 3.04
C GLU A 31 -1.72 -12.47 3.32
N CYS A 32 -1.90 -11.51 2.41
CA CYS A 32 -2.86 -10.44 2.53
C CYS A 32 -3.67 -10.30 1.25
N TYR A 33 -4.81 -9.60 1.36
CA TYR A 33 -5.55 -9.17 0.18
C TYR A 33 -5.65 -7.64 0.18
N PRO A 34 -5.61 -7.00 -1.00
CA PRO A 34 -5.72 -5.54 -1.08
C PRO A 34 -7.16 -5.08 -0.90
N ILE A 35 -7.34 -3.92 -0.28
CA ILE A 35 -8.66 -3.28 -0.14
C ILE A 35 -8.69 -1.89 -0.77
N GLY A 36 -7.54 -1.31 -1.05
CA GLY A 36 -7.47 0.01 -1.65
C GLY A 36 -6.05 0.50 -1.79
N VAL A 37 -5.92 1.73 -2.22
CA VAL A 37 -4.63 2.38 -2.42
C VAL A 37 -4.73 3.85 -2.04
N ILE A 38 -3.67 4.37 -1.43
CA ILE A 38 -3.49 5.79 -1.20
C ILE A 38 -2.45 6.28 -2.19
N SER A 39 -2.86 7.14 -3.11
CA SER A 39 -1.97 7.75 -4.08
C SER A 39 -1.34 9.01 -3.48
N MET A 40 -0.03 9.08 -3.53
CA MET A 40 0.74 10.18 -2.96
C MET A 40 1.76 10.67 -3.97
N LEU A 41 2.25 11.89 -3.78
CA LEU A 41 3.41 12.40 -4.49
C LEU A 41 4.57 12.53 -3.51
N ASP A 42 5.70 11.99 -3.90
CA ASP A 42 6.95 12.08 -3.14
C ASP A 42 8.00 12.75 -4.02
N ASN A 43 8.33 13.99 -3.70
CA ASN A 43 9.23 14.83 -4.49
C ASN A 43 8.79 14.91 -5.96
N GLY A 44 7.48 15.02 -6.20
CA GLY A 44 6.92 15.11 -7.54
C GLY A 44 6.74 13.81 -8.29
N ALA A 45 7.15 12.67 -7.71
CA ALA A 45 6.98 11.36 -8.30
C ALA A 45 5.81 10.61 -7.66
N PRO A 46 5.05 9.83 -8.44
CA PRO A 46 3.98 9.00 -7.86
C PRO A 46 4.54 8.00 -6.86
N ASP A 47 3.89 7.89 -5.71
CA ASP A 47 4.24 6.96 -4.66
C ASP A 47 2.95 6.36 -4.09
N ASP A 48 2.52 5.25 -4.66
CA ASP A 48 1.27 4.60 -4.27
C ASP A 48 1.51 3.62 -3.13
N LYS A 49 0.64 3.68 -2.12
CA LYS A 49 0.69 2.78 -0.97
C LYS A 49 -0.53 1.87 -1.01
N ILE A 50 -0.33 0.59 -1.22
CA ILE A 50 -1.41 -0.40 -1.18
C ILE A 50 -1.83 -0.62 0.27
N ILE A 51 -3.12 -0.67 0.50
CA ILE A 51 -3.69 -1.00 1.81
C ILE A 51 -4.21 -2.42 1.75
N SER A 52 -3.73 -3.29 2.62
CA SER A 52 -4.04 -4.72 2.63
C SER A 52 -4.40 -5.21 4.01
N ILE A 53 -5.11 -6.34 4.05
CA ILE A 53 -5.53 -6.99 5.28
C ILE A 53 -5.09 -8.46 5.23
N PRO A 54 -4.46 -8.99 6.31
CA PRO A 54 -4.16 -10.42 6.37
C PRO A 54 -5.43 -11.26 6.30
N PHE A 55 -5.38 -12.34 5.53
CA PHE A 55 -6.55 -13.23 5.38
C PHE A 55 -7.06 -13.76 6.70
N ASN A 56 -6.18 -14.00 7.64
CA ASN A 56 -6.50 -14.64 8.92
C ASN A 56 -6.73 -13.66 10.07
N ASP A 57 -6.82 -12.36 9.81
CA ASP A 57 -7.04 -11.39 10.87
C ASP A 57 -8.55 -11.24 11.14
N PRO A 58 -9.06 -11.74 12.29
CA PRO A 58 -10.51 -11.72 12.54
C PRO A 58 -11.07 -10.33 12.76
N THR A 59 -10.25 -9.35 13.11
CA THR A 59 -10.70 -7.98 13.35
C THR A 59 -11.01 -7.27 12.05
N TYR A 60 -10.18 -7.48 11.02
CA TYR A 60 -10.26 -6.71 9.79
C TYR A 60 -10.70 -7.51 8.56
N ASN A 61 -10.69 -8.84 8.59
CA ASN A 61 -10.93 -9.66 7.41
C ASN A 61 -12.36 -9.63 6.87
N THR A 62 -13.27 -8.92 7.54
CA THR A 62 -14.62 -8.67 7.03
C THR A 62 -14.68 -7.52 6.03
N TYR A 63 -13.67 -6.66 6.01
CA TYR A 63 -13.60 -5.54 5.09
C TYR A 63 -13.02 -6.00 3.76
N LYS A 64 -13.67 -5.62 2.66
CA LYS A 64 -13.27 -6.00 1.30
C LYS A 64 -12.88 -4.80 0.45
N ASP A 65 -13.21 -3.60 0.88
CA ASP A 65 -12.86 -2.37 0.20
C ASP A 65 -12.54 -1.30 1.25
N ILE A 66 -11.65 -0.36 0.89
CA ILE A 66 -11.23 0.68 1.81
C ILE A 66 -12.39 1.57 2.27
N SER A 67 -13.41 1.71 1.44
CA SER A 67 -14.60 2.50 1.78
C SER A 67 -15.41 1.90 2.94
N GLN A 68 -15.20 0.63 3.27
CA GLN A 68 -15.88 -0.05 4.36
C GLN A 68 -15.23 0.19 5.71
N LEU A 69 -14.02 0.74 5.74
CA LEU A 69 -13.30 0.99 7.00
C LEU A 69 -13.99 2.06 7.83
N PRO A 70 -13.97 1.91 9.17
CA PRO A 70 -14.44 2.99 10.04
C PRO A 70 -13.67 4.29 9.78
N THR A 71 -14.36 5.43 9.88
CA THR A 71 -13.78 6.74 9.59
C THR A 71 -12.52 7.00 10.42
N HIS A 72 -12.51 6.60 11.69
CA HIS A 72 -11.35 6.84 12.55
C HIS A 72 -10.10 6.08 12.10
N VAL A 73 -10.25 4.87 11.56
CA VAL A 73 -9.12 4.10 11.00
C VAL A 73 -8.56 4.82 9.78
N PHE A 74 -9.45 5.30 8.94
CA PHE A 74 -9.08 6.02 7.73
C PHE A 74 -8.33 7.32 8.07
N ASP A 75 -8.82 8.06 9.05
CA ASP A 75 -8.19 9.31 9.50
C ASP A 75 -6.82 9.05 10.13
N GLU A 76 -6.69 7.97 10.89
CA GLU A 76 -5.40 7.57 11.46
C GLU A 76 -4.37 7.26 10.38
N MET A 77 -4.77 6.58 9.31
CA MET A 77 -3.86 6.30 8.20
C MET A 77 -3.38 7.57 7.51
N LYS A 78 -4.30 8.50 7.24
CA LYS A 78 -3.95 9.78 6.63
C LYS A 78 -2.99 10.57 7.52
N HIS A 79 -3.28 10.60 8.82
CA HIS A 79 -2.42 11.28 9.79
C HIS A 79 -1.03 10.64 9.84
N PHE A 80 -0.96 9.33 9.87
CA PHE A 80 0.30 8.60 9.88
C PHE A 80 1.18 8.99 8.69
N PHE A 81 0.63 8.98 7.48
CA PHE A 81 1.42 9.34 6.30
C PHE A 81 1.83 10.81 6.30
N SER A 82 0.98 11.68 6.78
CA SER A 82 1.29 13.10 6.89
C SER A 82 2.49 13.34 7.82
N VAL A 83 2.47 12.72 9.00
CA VAL A 83 3.57 12.83 9.98
C VAL A 83 4.84 12.18 9.46
N TYR A 84 4.73 10.99 8.89
CA TYR A 84 5.87 10.27 8.34
C TYR A 84 6.63 11.10 7.31
N LYS A 85 5.90 11.75 6.40
CA LYS A 85 6.51 12.57 5.36
C LYS A 85 7.12 13.85 5.92
N THR A 86 6.51 14.43 6.93
CA THR A 86 7.08 15.59 7.62
C THR A 86 8.42 15.26 8.27
N LEU A 87 8.51 14.08 8.90
CA LEU A 87 9.77 13.62 9.52
C LEU A 87 10.87 13.37 8.49
N GLU A 88 10.51 13.00 7.28
CA GLU A 88 11.47 12.80 6.19
C GLU A 88 11.82 14.08 5.45
N GLU A 89 11.24 15.20 5.83
CA GLU A 89 11.42 16.50 5.17
C GLU A 89 11.10 16.49 3.68
N LYS A 90 10.15 15.63 3.30
CA LYS A 90 9.70 15.51 1.91
C LYS A 90 8.43 16.29 1.68
N GLU A 91 8.34 16.94 0.53
CA GLU A 91 7.07 17.50 0.08
C GLU A 91 6.19 16.37 -0.37
N THR A 92 5.07 16.18 0.31
CA THR A 92 4.09 15.19 -0.07
C THR A 92 2.71 15.76 -0.02
N ALA A 93 1.91 15.36 -0.98
CA ALA A 93 0.47 15.56 -0.93
C ALA A 93 -0.16 14.18 -1.02
N ILE A 94 -1.12 13.91 -0.12
CA ILE A 94 -2.01 12.79 -0.32
C ILE A 94 -2.97 13.24 -1.40
N ASP A 95 -2.81 12.65 -2.58
CA ASP A 95 -3.55 13.07 -3.75
C ASP A 95 -4.94 12.48 -3.75
N GLU A 96 -5.04 11.16 -3.56
CA GLU A 96 -6.31 10.48 -3.69
C GLU A 96 -6.30 9.14 -2.96
N VAL A 97 -7.48 8.72 -2.51
CA VAL A 97 -7.70 7.38 -1.97
C VAL A 97 -8.65 6.64 -2.90
N LYS A 98 -8.22 5.47 -3.38
CA LYS A 98 -8.96 4.67 -4.35
C LYS A 98 -9.27 3.29 -3.78
N GLY A 99 -10.26 2.63 -4.37
CA GLY A 99 -10.75 1.34 -3.91
C GLY A 99 -9.93 0.14 -4.36
N VAL A 100 -10.50 -1.04 -4.11
CA VAL A 100 -9.83 -2.32 -4.36
C VAL A 100 -9.50 -2.54 -5.84
N LEU A 101 -10.36 -2.12 -6.75
CA LEU A 101 -10.11 -2.32 -8.19
C LEU A 101 -8.87 -1.58 -8.66
N ASP A 102 -8.70 -0.36 -8.18
CA ASP A 102 -7.50 0.43 -8.52
C ASP A 102 -6.25 -0.18 -7.89
N ALA A 103 -6.36 -0.68 -6.66
CA ALA A 103 -5.25 -1.35 -5.98
C ALA A 103 -4.80 -2.58 -6.76
N VAL A 104 -5.73 -3.42 -7.18
CA VAL A 104 -5.42 -4.62 -7.97
C VAL A 104 -4.75 -4.25 -9.29
N SER A 105 -5.25 -3.22 -9.97
CA SER A 105 -4.67 -2.76 -11.22
C SER A 105 -3.21 -2.31 -11.04
N ILE A 106 -2.94 -1.55 -9.99
CA ILE A 106 -1.58 -1.07 -9.69
C ILE A 106 -0.65 -2.26 -9.38
N ILE A 107 -1.12 -3.23 -8.61
CA ILE A 107 -0.34 -4.43 -8.29
C ILE A 107 -0.01 -5.20 -9.57
N GLU A 108 -0.99 -5.43 -10.43
CA GLU A 108 -0.77 -6.15 -11.69
C GLU A 108 0.20 -5.44 -12.60
N ASP A 109 0.09 -4.11 -12.73
CA ASP A 109 1.02 -3.32 -13.52
C ASP A 109 2.44 -3.40 -12.96
N SER A 110 2.58 -3.37 -11.65
CA SER A 110 3.88 -3.46 -10.97
C SER A 110 4.52 -4.84 -11.14
N ILE A 111 3.73 -5.90 -11.14
CA ILE A 111 4.22 -7.25 -11.43
C ILE A 111 4.71 -7.36 -12.87
N ARG A 112 3.95 -6.84 -13.82
CA ARG A 112 4.38 -6.82 -15.23
C ARG A 112 5.65 -6.01 -15.42
N ALA A 113 5.76 -4.87 -14.77
CA ALA A 113 6.96 -4.05 -14.85
C ALA A 113 8.18 -4.78 -14.31
N TYR A 114 8.02 -5.53 -13.23
CA TYR A 114 9.10 -6.35 -12.67
C TYR A 114 9.53 -7.43 -13.67
N GLU A 115 8.58 -8.15 -14.26
CA GLU A 115 8.88 -9.19 -15.23
C GLU A 115 9.60 -8.64 -16.45
N GLU A 116 9.19 -7.50 -16.97
CA GLU A 116 9.86 -6.83 -18.08
C GLU A 116 11.27 -6.40 -17.73
N LYS A 117 11.49 -5.93 -16.49
CA LYS A 117 12.78 -5.41 -16.06
C LYS A 117 13.77 -6.51 -15.73
N PHE A 118 13.33 -7.57 -15.04
CA PHE A 118 14.23 -8.54 -14.40
C PHE A 118 14.14 -9.94 -14.99
N SER A 119 13.14 -10.27 -15.77
CA SER A 119 12.97 -11.60 -16.37
C SER A 119 13.38 -11.67 -17.81
N LYS A 120 14.03 -10.66 -18.32
CA LYS A 120 14.53 -10.63 -19.70
C LYS A 120 15.71 -11.57 -19.86
N LYS A 121 15.67 -12.33 -20.89
CA LYS A 121 16.76 -13.18 -21.29
C LYS A 121 17.28 -12.76 -22.65
#